data_871f2451b2b71e0e2efd24baf8e88108
#
_entry.id   871f2451b2b71e0e2efd24baf8e88108
#
_cell.length_a   1.000
_cell.length_b   1.000
_cell.length_c   1.000
_cell.angle_alpha   90.00
_cell.angle_beta   90.00
_cell.angle_gamma   90.00
#
_symmetry.space_group_name_H-M   'P 1'
#
loop_
_entity.id
_entity.type
_entity.pdbx_description
1 polymer ?
#
loop_
_entity_poly.entity_id
_entity_poly.type
_entity_poly.pdbx_seq_one_letter_code
_entity_poly.pdbx_strand_id
1 'polypeptide(L)'
;LTSDDLANKIQEFTKSEHLHFFDAIAPIVEKDSINFDIAFWASRYDKGEASYINCPMDKEQYTRFYEILTNAERIELKEFEKDAKFFESCLPVEVLASRGVDTLRFGPMKPVGLIDKRTGVENWAVVQLRQDNAAKSLFNLVGFQTNLKWGAQKELIHSIPGLENANIVRYGVMHRNTFINSPQVLNATLNTRKRENLFFAGQITGVEGYTESIATGLLAGLNIARQLEGKELIELPQETMLGALCNYISSSELKHFQPMNSNWAVVSPIELPKKERKNKKLKNELLSKRSIEVLRGYLCSI
;
A
#
# COMPACT_ATOMS: atom_id res chain seq x y z
N LEU A 1 -14.11 4.62 3.92
CA LEU A 1 -14.32 5.76 2.99
C LEU A 1 -14.93 6.92 3.74
N THR A 2 -14.42 8.13 3.52
CA THR A 2 -14.99 9.35 4.08
C THR A 2 -16.34 9.64 3.36
N SER A 3 -17.40 9.91 4.13
CA SER A 3 -18.68 10.33 3.52
C SER A 3 -18.54 11.69 2.85
N ASP A 4 -19.35 11.93 1.81
CA ASP A 4 -19.32 13.20 1.09
C ASP A 4 -19.67 14.38 2.03
N ASP A 5 -20.63 14.19 2.95
CA ASP A 5 -21.00 15.21 3.93
C ASP A 5 -19.84 15.60 4.85
N LEU A 6 -19.08 14.60 5.37
CA LEU A 6 -17.92 14.87 6.20
C LEU A 6 -16.82 15.52 5.37
N ALA A 7 -16.58 15.06 4.15
CA ALA A 7 -15.59 15.64 3.25
C ALA A 7 -15.92 17.13 2.98
N ASN A 8 -17.17 17.45 2.64
CA ASN A 8 -17.61 18.82 2.40
C ASN A 8 -17.43 19.71 3.64
N LYS A 9 -17.78 19.20 4.85
CA LYS A 9 -17.58 19.96 6.09
C LYS A 9 -16.12 20.19 6.42
N ILE A 10 -15.26 19.23 6.14
CA ILE A 10 -13.81 19.42 6.29
C ILE A 10 -13.30 20.47 5.29
N GLN A 11 -13.78 20.45 4.05
CA GLN A 11 -13.44 21.46 3.03
C GLN A 11 -13.85 22.86 3.45
N GLU A 12 -15.10 23.04 3.91
CA GLU A 12 -15.58 24.32 4.44
C GLU A 12 -14.69 24.84 5.59
N PHE A 13 -14.31 23.95 6.50
CA PHE A 13 -13.48 24.28 7.65
C PHE A 13 -12.05 24.63 7.25
N THR A 14 -11.42 23.81 6.41
CA THR A 14 -10.01 23.96 6.02
C THR A 14 -9.82 25.06 4.99
N LYS A 15 -10.86 25.38 4.22
CA LYS A 15 -10.82 26.23 3.02
C LYS A 15 -9.78 25.74 2.00
N SER A 16 -9.57 24.44 1.95
CA SER A 16 -8.62 23.77 1.09
C SER A 16 -9.34 22.69 0.29
N GLU A 17 -9.00 22.55 -0.96
CA GLU A 17 -9.53 21.45 -1.78
C GLU A 17 -9.06 20.12 -1.21
N HIS A 18 -9.94 19.12 -1.25
CA HIS A 18 -9.57 17.77 -0.91
C HIS A 18 -8.66 17.19 -1.97
N LEU A 19 -7.66 16.47 -1.52
CA LEU A 19 -6.86 15.63 -2.36
C LEU A 19 -7.48 14.21 -2.35
N HIS A 20 -7.39 13.54 -3.48
CA HIS A 20 -7.88 12.19 -3.63
C HIS A 20 -6.77 11.29 -4.15
N PHE A 21 -6.76 10.07 -3.67
CA PHE A 21 -5.99 9.01 -4.28
C PHE A 21 -6.86 7.76 -4.41
N PHE A 22 -6.51 6.93 -5.37
CA PHE A 22 -7.23 5.70 -5.62
C PHE A 22 -6.44 4.54 -5.05
N ASP A 23 -7.12 3.74 -4.24
CA ASP A 23 -6.68 2.44 -3.77
C ASP A 23 -7.57 1.37 -4.40
N ALA A 24 -6.97 0.29 -4.84
CA ALA A 24 -7.69 -0.79 -5.49
C ALA A 24 -7.46 -2.10 -4.75
N ILE A 25 -8.52 -2.85 -4.55
CA ILE A 25 -8.49 -4.16 -3.93
C ILE A 25 -8.32 -5.22 -5.01
N ALA A 26 -7.42 -6.19 -4.77
CA ALA A 26 -7.23 -7.33 -5.65
C ALA A 26 -8.37 -8.37 -5.50
N PRO A 27 -8.67 -9.13 -6.55
CA PRO A 27 -9.62 -10.24 -6.48
C PRO A 27 -9.18 -11.33 -5.49
N ILE A 28 -10.18 -12.02 -4.92
CA ILE A 28 -9.99 -13.14 -4.00
C ILE A 28 -10.63 -14.39 -4.59
N VAL A 29 -9.90 -15.49 -4.59
CA VAL A 29 -10.36 -16.80 -5.05
C VAL A 29 -10.36 -17.82 -3.92
N GLU A 30 -11.20 -18.83 -4.07
CA GLU A 30 -11.29 -19.97 -3.13
C GLU A 30 -10.22 -21.00 -3.43
N LYS A 31 -9.51 -21.47 -2.41
CA LYS A 31 -8.39 -22.41 -2.54
C LYS A 31 -8.77 -23.71 -3.25
N ASP A 32 -9.93 -24.28 -2.88
CA ASP A 32 -10.34 -25.60 -3.37
C ASP A 32 -10.72 -25.58 -4.86
N SER A 33 -10.84 -24.39 -5.44
CA SER A 33 -11.07 -24.20 -6.88
C SER A 33 -9.79 -24.02 -7.68
N ILE A 34 -8.62 -24.01 -7.05
CA ILE A 34 -7.32 -23.88 -7.69
C ILE A 34 -6.82 -25.25 -8.14
N ASN A 35 -6.38 -25.33 -9.40
CA ASN A 35 -5.80 -26.57 -9.95
C ASN A 35 -4.33 -26.71 -9.52
N PHE A 36 -4.07 -27.56 -8.53
CA PHE A 36 -2.73 -27.83 -8.01
C PHE A 36 -1.88 -28.79 -8.88
N ASP A 37 -2.41 -29.33 -9.96
CA ASP A 37 -1.58 -30.01 -10.96
C ASP A 37 -0.71 -29.00 -11.72
N ILE A 38 -1.17 -27.74 -11.82
CA ILE A 38 -0.47 -26.62 -12.45
C ILE A 38 0.14 -25.71 -11.40
N ALA A 39 -0.66 -25.19 -10.48
CA ALA A 39 -0.22 -24.30 -9.42
C ALA A 39 0.67 -25.04 -8.39
N PHE A 40 1.57 -24.31 -7.74
CA PHE A 40 2.49 -24.89 -6.77
C PHE A 40 2.77 -23.94 -5.59
N TRP A 41 3.11 -24.52 -4.46
CA TRP A 41 3.52 -23.78 -3.28
C TRP A 41 5.01 -23.47 -3.33
N ALA A 42 5.38 -22.20 -3.20
CA ALA A 42 6.76 -21.79 -3.06
C ALA A 42 6.89 -20.43 -2.37
N SER A 43 8.05 -20.19 -1.79
CA SER A 43 8.54 -18.87 -1.42
C SER A 43 9.68 -18.45 -2.35
N ARG A 44 9.82 -17.16 -2.58
CA ARG A 44 10.86 -16.64 -3.47
C ARG A 44 12.25 -16.93 -2.94
N TYR A 45 13.08 -17.59 -3.75
CA TYR A 45 14.43 -18.06 -3.39
C TYR A 45 14.45 -19.08 -2.23
N ASP A 46 13.38 -19.84 -2.04
CA ASP A 46 13.20 -20.77 -0.92
C ASP A 46 13.46 -20.12 0.47
N LYS A 47 13.16 -18.83 0.60
CA LYS A 47 13.33 -18.11 1.86
C LYS A 47 12.09 -18.24 2.73
N GLY A 48 12.23 -18.94 3.86
CA GLY A 48 11.14 -19.19 4.80
C GLY A 48 10.16 -20.27 4.33
N GLU A 49 8.95 -20.26 4.88
CA GLU A 49 7.92 -21.21 4.49
C GLU A 49 7.33 -20.88 3.11
N ALA A 50 6.94 -21.92 2.38
CA ALA A 50 6.23 -21.81 1.10
C ALA A 50 4.80 -21.30 1.34
N SER A 51 4.63 -19.99 1.53
CA SER A 51 3.37 -19.36 1.95
C SER A 51 2.53 -18.80 0.80
N TYR A 52 3.05 -18.85 -0.44
CA TYR A 52 2.34 -18.38 -1.63
C TYR A 52 2.02 -19.54 -2.57
N ILE A 53 0.82 -19.49 -3.15
CA ILE A 53 0.47 -20.33 -4.29
C ILE A 53 0.94 -19.57 -5.54
N ASN A 54 1.59 -20.26 -6.47
CA ASN A 54 2.21 -19.71 -7.66
C ASN A 54 1.58 -20.35 -8.89
N CYS A 55 1.04 -19.54 -9.80
CA CYS A 55 0.47 -19.96 -11.06
C CYS A 55 1.44 -19.58 -12.17
N PRO A 56 2.16 -20.57 -12.75
CA PRO A 56 3.20 -20.33 -13.76
C PRO A 56 2.59 -20.07 -15.12
N MET A 57 3.26 -19.27 -15.93
CA MET A 57 2.95 -19.05 -17.35
C MET A 57 4.20 -19.20 -18.18
N ASP A 58 4.06 -19.85 -19.33
CA ASP A 58 5.01 -19.75 -20.43
C ASP A 58 4.82 -18.44 -21.21
N LYS A 59 5.61 -18.23 -22.27
CA LYS A 59 5.57 -17.00 -23.06
C LYS A 59 4.25 -16.82 -23.81
N GLU A 60 3.68 -17.91 -24.36
CA GLU A 60 2.46 -17.88 -25.15
C GLU A 60 1.25 -17.59 -24.25
N GLN A 61 1.16 -18.27 -23.10
CA GLN A 61 0.14 -18.05 -22.08
C GLN A 61 0.17 -16.62 -21.55
N TYR A 62 1.37 -16.08 -21.29
CA TYR A 62 1.53 -14.70 -20.87
C TYR A 62 1.10 -13.70 -21.95
N THR A 63 1.45 -13.94 -23.20
CA THR A 63 1.05 -13.07 -24.31
C THR A 63 -0.47 -13.00 -24.43
N ARG A 64 -1.14 -14.15 -24.39
CA ARG A 64 -2.60 -14.21 -24.38
C ARG A 64 -3.22 -13.51 -23.18
N PHE A 65 -2.69 -13.74 -21.99
CA PHE A 65 -3.12 -13.04 -20.75
C PHE A 65 -2.97 -11.52 -20.90
N TYR A 66 -1.84 -11.06 -21.43
CA TYR A 66 -1.56 -9.64 -21.63
C TYR A 66 -2.54 -9.00 -22.63
N GLU A 67 -2.86 -9.70 -23.71
CA GLU A 67 -3.84 -9.25 -24.70
C GLU A 67 -5.24 -9.13 -24.08
N ILE A 68 -5.68 -10.12 -23.30
CA ILE A 68 -6.95 -10.06 -22.58
C ILE A 68 -6.96 -8.83 -21.63
N LEU A 69 -5.92 -8.66 -20.84
CA LEU A 69 -5.82 -7.58 -19.86
C LEU A 69 -5.86 -6.19 -20.52
N THR A 70 -5.13 -6.01 -21.61
CA THR A 70 -5.02 -4.69 -22.27
C THR A 70 -6.28 -4.30 -23.03
N ASN A 71 -7.06 -5.28 -23.49
CA ASN A 71 -8.33 -5.07 -24.18
C ASN A 71 -9.55 -5.17 -23.25
N ALA A 72 -9.35 -5.49 -21.98
CA ALA A 72 -10.42 -5.70 -21.01
C ALA A 72 -11.25 -4.44 -20.78
N GLU A 73 -12.56 -4.62 -20.64
CA GLU A 73 -13.47 -3.53 -20.31
C GLU A 73 -13.21 -2.99 -18.91
N ARG A 74 -13.09 -1.67 -18.81
CA ARG A 74 -12.87 -0.94 -17.54
C ARG A 74 -14.16 -0.28 -17.09
N ILE A 75 -14.28 -0.05 -15.79
CA ILE A 75 -15.30 0.84 -15.24
C ILE A 75 -14.94 2.26 -15.67
N GLU A 76 -15.89 2.96 -16.29
CA GLU A 76 -15.68 4.36 -16.67
C GLU A 76 -15.49 5.21 -15.41
N LEU A 77 -14.32 5.85 -15.34
CA LEU A 77 -14.07 6.84 -14.30
C LEU A 77 -14.92 8.08 -14.59
N LYS A 78 -15.58 8.61 -13.58
CA LYS A 78 -16.33 9.86 -13.69
C LYS A 78 -15.39 10.99 -14.12
N GLU A 79 -15.92 12.06 -14.70
CA GLU A 79 -15.12 13.13 -15.31
C GLU A 79 -14.07 13.75 -14.36
N PHE A 80 -14.43 13.88 -13.08
CA PHE A 80 -13.54 14.34 -12.01
C PHE A 80 -12.51 13.30 -11.54
N GLU A 81 -12.60 12.06 -12.01
CA GLU A 81 -11.68 10.95 -11.71
C GLU A 81 -10.65 10.73 -12.83
N LYS A 82 -10.80 11.43 -13.98
CA LYS A 82 -9.91 11.26 -15.14
C LYS A 82 -8.46 11.68 -14.86
N ASP A 83 -8.26 12.63 -13.93
CA ASP A 83 -6.94 13.04 -13.42
C ASP A 83 -6.50 12.25 -12.18
N ALA A 84 -7.03 11.06 -11.99
CA ALA A 84 -6.80 10.22 -10.83
C ALA A 84 -5.30 9.94 -10.63
N LYS A 85 -4.76 10.48 -9.55
CA LYS A 85 -3.43 10.10 -9.07
C LYS A 85 -3.56 8.79 -8.30
N PHE A 86 -3.09 7.71 -8.90
CA PHE A 86 -2.96 6.43 -8.21
C PHE A 86 -1.77 6.49 -7.26
N PHE A 87 -1.94 5.90 -6.09
CA PHE A 87 -0.80 5.62 -5.23
C PHE A 87 0.08 4.58 -5.93
N GLU A 88 1.38 4.87 -6.09
CA GLU A 88 2.28 4.07 -6.96
C GLU A 88 2.35 2.59 -6.53
N SER A 89 2.23 2.30 -5.22
CA SER A 89 2.21 0.93 -4.71
C SER A 89 0.88 0.19 -4.91
N CYS A 90 -0.20 0.89 -5.31
CA CYS A 90 -1.55 0.35 -5.50
C CYS A 90 -2.04 0.55 -6.94
N LEU A 91 -1.12 0.72 -7.89
CA LEU A 91 -1.47 0.88 -9.30
C LEU A 91 -2.28 -0.32 -9.81
N PRO A 92 -3.41 -0.09 -10.51
CA PRO A 92 -4.15 -1.14 -11.16
C PRO A 92 -3.29 -1.92 -12.16
N VAL A 93 -3.49 -3.23 -12.21
CA VAL A 93 -2.68 -4.13 -13.05
C VAL A 93 -2.77 -3.77 -14.55
N GLU A 94 -3.92 -3.30 -15.01
CA GLU A 94 -4.12 -2.80 -16.37
C GLU A 94 -3.38 -1.48 -16.65
N VAL A 95 -3.15 -0.66 -15.63
CA VAL A 95 -2.32 0.55 -15.74
C VAL A 95 -0.85 0.18 -15.80
N LEU A 96 -0.42 -0.80 -15.01
CA LEU A 96 0.95 -1.34 -15.13
C LEU A 96 1.18 -1.96 -16.49
N ALA A 97 0.24 -2.75 -17.00
CA ALA A 97 0.32 -3.36 -18.33
C ALA A 97 0.46 -2.31 -19.46
N SER A 98 -0.25 -1.19 -19.36
CA SER A 98 -0.18 -0.13 -20.38
C SER A 98 1.20 0.56 -20.48
N ARG A 99 2.08 0.38 -19.49
CA ARG A 99 3.47 0.89 -19.52
C ARG A 99 4.40 0.05 -20.40
N GLY A 100 3.98 -1.13 -20.81
CA GLY A 100 4.74 -2.01 -21.71
C GLY A 100 4.54 -3.49 -21.40
N VAL A 101 4.71 -4.34 -22.43
CA VAL A 101 4.44 -5.79 -22.39
C VAL A 101 5.24 -6.51 -21.30
N ASP A 102 6.44 -6.08 -21.00
CA ASP A 102 7.29 -6.71 -19.98
C ASP A 102 7.12 -6.12 -18.57
N THR A 103 6.36 -5.03 -18.40
CA THR A 103 6.26 -4.34 -17.12
C THR A 103 5.78 -5.25 -16.00
N LEU A 104 4.79 -6.10 -16.25
CA LEU A 104 4.26 -7.03 -15.25
C LEU A 104 5.31 -8.09 -14.84
N ARG A 105 6.16 -8.51 -15.77
CA ARG A 105 7.22 -9.52 -15.52
C ARG A 105 8.38 -8.97 -14.69
N PHE A 106 8.57 -7.66 -14.66
CA PHE A 106 9.51 -6.98 -13.75
C PHE A 106 8.84 -6.49 -12.47
N GLY A 107 7.53 -6.60 -12.39
CA GLY A 107 6.68 -6.21 -11.27
C GLY A 107 5.96 -7.39 -10.59
N PRO A 108 4.61 -7.36 -10.53
CA PRO A 108 3.82 -8.34 -9.77
C PRO A 108 3.92 -9.77 -10.29
N MET A 109 4.21 -9.98 -11.57
CA MET A 109 4.31 -11.30 -12.17
C MET A 109 5.76 -11.76 -12.39
N LYS A 110 6.72 -11.21 -11.65
CA LYS A 110 8.13 -11.56 -11.78
C LYS A 110 8.38 -13.05 -11.47
N PRO A 111 8.98 -13.84 -12.39
CA PRO A 111 9.19 -15.27 -12.18
C PRO A 111 10.43 -15.59 -11.35
N VAL A 112 11.42 -14.70 -11.32
CA VAL A 112 12.75 -14.96 -10.74
C VAL A 112 12.68 -15.42 -9.29
N GLY A 113 13.31 -16.56 -9.00
CA GLY A 113 13.37 -17.17 -7.67
C GLY A 113 12.12 -17.99 -7.31
N LEU A 114 11.23 -18.25 -8.28
CA LEU A 114 10.04 -19.09 -8.13
C LEU A 114 10.16 -20.26 -9.12
N ILE A 115 10.58 -21.43 -8.62
CA ILE A 115 10.75 -22.64 -9.42
C ILE A 115 9.81 -23.71 -8.88
N ASP A 116 9.05 -24.33 -9.76
CA ASP A 116 8.29 -25.53 -9.41
C ASP A 116 9.25 -26.72 -9.29
N LYS A 117 9.42 -27.21 -8.08
CA LYS A 117 10.33 -28.35 -7.80
C LYS A 117 9.92 -29.65 -8.49
N ARG A 118 8.65 -29.77 -8.96
CA ARG A 118 8.15 -30.93 -9.70
C ARG A 118 8.68 -30.98 -11.12
N THR A 119 8.85 -29.82 -11.74
CA THR A 119 9.26 -29.71 -13.15
C THR A 119 10.69 -29.18 -13.32
N GLY A 120 11.19 -28.38 -12.37
CA GLY A 120 12.47 -27.69 -12.48
C GLY A 120 12.52 -26.61 -13.57
N VAL A 121 11.38 -26.30 -14.21
CA VAL A 121 11.31 -25.38 -15.35
C VAL A 121 11.27 -23.94 -14.86
N GLU A 122 12.03 -23.07 -15.51
CA GLU A 122 11.96 -21.62 -15.28
C GLU A 122 10.78 -21.05 -16.08
N ASN A 123 9.90 -20.33 -15.42
CA ASN A 123 8.68 -19.81 -16.00
C ASN A 123 8.92 -18.43 -16.65
N TRP A 124 8.10 -18.08 -17.65
CA TRP A 124 8.14 -16.76 -18.27
C TRP A 124 7.54 -15.68 -17.39
N ALA A 125 6.45 -15.97 -16.71
CA ALA A 125 5.79 -15.14 -15.72
C ALA A 125 5.14 -16.02 -14.65
N VAL A 126 4.86 -15.46 -13.46
CA VAL A 126 4.18 -16.18 -12.36
C VAL A 126 3.19 -15.25 -11.69
N VAL A 127 1.93 -15.65 -11.60
CA VAL A 127 0.95 -15.00 -10.75
C VAL A 127 1.03 -15.61 -9.36
N GLN A 128 1.20 -14.77 -8.34
CA GLN A 128 1.26 -15.21 -6.95
C GLN A 128 -0.07 -14.96 -6.25
N LEU A 129 -0.52 -15.92 -5.45
CA LEU A 129 -1.67 -15.79 -4.59
C LEU A 129 -1.22 -15.83 -3.13
N ARG A 130 -1.71 -14.87 -2.35
CA ARG A 130 -1.41 -14.74 -0.93
C ARG A 130 -2.63 -15.12 -0.10
N GLN A 131 -2.42 -15.85 0.98
CA GLN A 131 -3.46 -16.18 1.95
C GLN A 131 -4.16 -14.91 2.46
N ASP A 132 -5.50 -14.92 2.44
CA ASP A 132 -6.33 -13.79 2.82
C ASP A 132 -7.04 -13.99 4.18
N ASN A 133 -7.25 -15.23 4.62
CA ASN A 133 -7.92 -15.52 5.88
C ASN A 133 -7.18 -16.55 6.74
N ALA A 134 -7.48 -16.58 8.04
CA ALA A 134 -6.85 -17.49 8.99
C ALA A 134 -7.14 -18.97 8.67
N ALA A 135 -8.29 -19.30 8.09
CA ALA A 135 -8.68 -20.65 7.70
C ALA A 135 -7.90 -21.19 6.49
N LYS A 136 -7.09 -20.35 5.82
CA LYS A 136 -6.32 -20.71 4.63
C LYS A 136 -7.19 -21.21 3.47
N SER A 137 -8.43 -20.77 3.41
CA SER A 137 -9.40 -21.14 2.37
C SER A 137 -9.54 -20.07 1.26
N LEU A 138 -9.09 -18.84 1.50
CA LEU A 138 -9.19 -17.70 0.60
C LEU A 138 -7.81 -17.14 0.28
N PHE A 139 -7.62 -16.79 -1.01
CA PHE A 139 -6.35 -16.28 -1.53
C PHE A 139 -6.57 -15.10 -2.44
N ASN A 140 -5.86 -13.99 -2.19
CA ASN A 140 -5.88 -12.83 -3.07
C ASN A 140 -4.77 -12.89 -4.13
N LEU A 141 -5.05 -12.36 -5.31
CA LEU A 141 -4.07 -12.24 -6.39
C LEU A 141 -3.15 -11.06 -6.11
N VAL A 142 -1.86 -11.34 -5.88
CA VAL A 142 -0.87 -10.31 -5.51
C VAL A 142 -0.60 -9.37 -6.67
N GLY A 143 -0.80 -8.08 -6.45
CA GLY A 143 -0.57 -7.05 -7.47
C GLY A 143 -1.64 -6.96 -8.57
N PHE A 144 -2.80 -7.58 -8.35
CA PHE A 144 -3.94 -7.56 -9.26
C PHE A 144 -5.05 -6.59 -8.80
N GLN A 145 -4.66 -5.50 -8.16
CA GLN A 145 -5.58 -4.38 -7.97
C GLN A 145 -6.09 -3.94 -9.34
N THR A 146 -7.39 -3.69 -9.47
CA THR A 146 -7.96 -3.48 -10.81
C THR A 146 -9.23 -2.63 -10.79
N ASN A 147 -9.44 -1.90 -11.89
CA ASN A 147 -10.68 -1.18 -12.22
C ASN A 147 -11.44 -1.85 -13.38
N LEU A 148 -11.14 -3.10 -13.68
CA LEU A 148 -11.86 -3.86 -14.71
C LEU A 148 -13.29 -4.15 -14.27
N LYS A 149 -14.22 -4.22 -15.23
CA LYS A 149 -15.57 -4.74 -14.97
C LYS A 149 -15.51 -6.20 -14.53
N TRP A 150 -16.46 -6.64 -13.72
CA TRP A 150 -16.48 -8.00 -13.14
C TRP A 150 -16.40 -9.11 -14.18
N GLY A 151 -17.11 -8.96 -15.33
CA GLY A 151 -17.02 -9.92 -16.45
C GLY A 151 -15.60 -10.02 -17.00
N ALA A 152 -14.94 -8.90 -17.21
CA ALA A 152 -13.57 -8.85 -17.68
C ALA A 152 -12.57 -9.40 -16.65
N GLN A 153 -12.79 -9.16 -15.36
CA GLN A 153 -11.98 -9.77 -14.31
C GLN A 153 -12.11 -11.29 -14.31
N LYS A 154 -13.33 -11.81 -14.49
CA LYS A 154 -13.56 -13.25 -14.54
C LYS A 154 -12.82 -13.88 -15.73
N GLU A 155 -12.95 -13.30 -16.92
CA GLU A 155 -12.24 -13.75 -18.12
C GLU A 155 -10.72 -13.74 -17.92
N LEU A 156 -10.19 -12.64 -17.39
CA LEU A 156 -8.77 -12.49 -17.11
C LEU A 156 -8.27 -13.54 -16.11
N ILE A 157 -8.96 -13.76 -15.00
CA ILE A 157 -8.56 -14.72 -13.96
C ILE A 157 -8.62 -16.13 -14.50
N HIS A 158 -9.65 -16.48 -15.26
CA HIS A 158 -9.78 -17.80 -15.86
C HIS A 158 -8.79 -18.05 -17.02
N SER A 159 -8.12 -17.02 -17.53
CA SER A 159 -7.02 -17.19 -18.49
C SER A 159 -5.69 -17.57 -17.82
N ILE A 160 -5.60 -17.51 -16.50
CA ILE A 160 -4.39 -17.84 -15.74
C ILE A 160 -4.32 -19.36 -15.53
N PRO A 161 -3.22 -20.02 -15.96
CA PRO A 161 -3.04 -21.46 -15.72
C PRO A 161 -3.14 -21.81 -14.24
N GLY A 162 -3.98 -22.81 -13.95
CA GLY A 162 -4.31 -23.20 -12.57
C GLY A 162 -5.51 -22.47 -11.97
N LEU A 163 -6.05 -21.44 -12.64
CA LEU A 163 -7.22 -20.68 -12.21
C LEU A 163 -8.39 -20.76 -13.22
N GLU A 164 -8.35 -21.66 -14.18
CA GLU A 164 -9.34 -21.78 -15.27
C GLU A 164 -10.77 -21.95 -14.75
N ASN A 165 -10.92 -22.59 -13.60
CA ASN A 165 -12.21 -22.83 -12.93
C ASN A 165 -12.26 -22.19 -11.54
N ALA A 166 -11.43 -21.18 -11.27
CA ALA A 166 -11.36 -20.57 -9.96
C ALA A 166 -12.68 -19.92 -9.56
N ASN A 167 -13.16 -20.24 -8.34
CA ASN A 167 -14.31 -19.56 -7.75
C ASN A 167 -13.87 -18.20 -7.20
N ILE A 168 -14.33 -17.11 -7.83
CA ILE A 168 -14.02 -15.74 -7.42
C ILE A 168 -15.01 -15.34 -6.35
N VAL A 169 -14.55 -15.33 -5.11
CA VAL A 169 -15.35 -14.96 -3.93
C VAL A 169 -15.54 -13.45 -3.83
N ARG A 170 -14.56 -12.69 -4.30
CA ARG A 170 -14.58 -11.24 -4.31
C ARG A 170 -13.87 -10.71 -5.54
N TYR A 171 -14.53 -9.82 -6.26
CA TYR A 171 -13.93 -9.09 -7.36
C TYR A 171 -13.09 -7.92 -6.85
N GLY A 172 -12.08 -7.54 -7.62
CA GLY A 172 -11.33 -6.33 -7.41
C GLY A 172 -12.22 -5.08 -7.56
N VAL A 173 -11.98 -4.09 -6.74
CA VAL A 173 -12.74 -2.83 -6.74
C VAL A 173 -11.78 -1.68 -6.47
N MET A 174 -11.93 -0.58 -7.19
CA MET A 174 -11.26 0.67 -6.86
C MET A 174 -12.05 1.45 -5.81
N HIS A 175 -11.32 2.01 -4.85
CA HIS A 175 -11.85 2.93 -3.86
C HIS A 175 -11.18 4.29 -4.00
N ARG A 176 -11.99 5.34 -4.03
CA ARG A 176 -11.50 6.71 -3.92
C ARG A 176 -11.36 7.05 -2.44
N ASN A 177 -10.14 7.27 -2.01
CA ASN A 177 -9.83 7.75 -0.67
C ASN A 177 -9.68 9.27 -0.68
N THR A 178 -10.27 9.93 0.31
CA THR A 178 -10.16 11.37 0.50
C THR A 178 -9.14 11.66 1.58
N PHE A 179 -8.26 12.60 1.34
CA PHE A 179 -7.36 13.12 2.36
C PHE A 179 -7.29 14.65 2.29
N ILE A 180 -6.91 15.26 3.41
CA ILE A 180 -6.76 16.71 3.51
C ILE A 180 -5.36 17.12 3.08
N ASN A 181 -5.21 18.37 2.69
CA ASN A 181 -3.90 18.97 2.46
C ASN A 181 -3.21 19.22 3.80
N SER A 182 -2.77 18.15 4.45
CA SER A 182 -2.24 18.16 5.81
C SER A 182 -1.12 19.17 6.06
N PRO A 183 -0.16 19.40 5.13
CA PRO A 183 0.85 20.43 5.29
C PRO A 183 0.30 21.83 5.52
N GLN A 184 -0.87 22.15 4.99
CA GLN A 184 -1.53 23.45 5.24
C GLN A 184 -2.42 23.44 6.47
N VAL A 185 -2.88 22.29 6.91
CA VAL A 185 -3.95 22.15 7.89
C VAL A 185 -3.43 21.76 9.26
N LEU A 186 -2.41 20.88 9.33
CA LEU A 186 -1.97 20.23 10.57
C LEU A 186 -0.63 20.72 11.07
N ASN A 187 -0.48 20.67 12.39
CA ASN A 187 0.80 20.65 13.09
C ASN A 187 1.32 19.20 13.21
N ALA A 188 2.59 19.02 13.53
CA ALA A 188 3.18 17.69 13.78
C ALA A 188 2.55 16.95 14.96
N THR A 189 1.88 17.66 15.85
CA THR A 189 1.07 17.17 16.96
C THR A 189 -0.33 16.67 16.55
N LEU A 190 -0.65 16.73 15.26
CA LEU A 190 -1.90 16.29 14.61
C LEU A 190 -3.13 17.16 14.91
N ASN A 191 -3.01 18.24 15.66
CA ASN A 191 -4.06 19.25 15.79
C ASN A 191 -4.06 20.20 14.58
N THR A 192 -5.21 20.83 14.32
CA THR A 192 -5.30 21.79 13.23
C THR A 192 -4.73 23.15 13.60
N ARG A 193 -4.06 23.80 12.64
CA ARG A 193 -3.47 25.15 12.81
C ARG A 193 -4.52 26.23 13.12
N LYS A 194 -5.74 26.07 12.61
CA LYS A 194 -6.84 27.07 12.77
C LYS A 194 -7.67 26.85 14.04
N ARG A 195 -7.76 25.59 14.49
CA ARG A 195 -8.56 25.21 15.63
C ARG A 195 -7.82 24.16 16.43
N GLU A 196 -7.11 24.59 17.44
CA GLU A 196 -6.17 23.79 18.20
C GLU A 196 -6.79 22.56 18.90
N ASN A 197 -8.09 22.60 19.20
CA ASN A 197 -8.82 21.49 19.82
C ASN A 197 -9.47 20.52 18.79
N LEU A 198 -9.10 20.61 17.52
CA LEU A 198 -9.54 19.69 16.48
C LEU A 198 -8.32 18.92 15.94
N PHE A 199 -8.42 17.60 15.97
CA PHE A 199 -7.35 16.70 15.55
C PHE A 199 -7.81 15.84 14.37
N PHE A 200 -6.89 15.51 13.48
CA PHE A 200 -7.07 14.50 12.43
C PHE A 200 -5.96 13.47 12.53
N ALA A 201 -6.29 12.20 12.29
CA ALA A 201 -5.36 11.09 12.32
C ALA A 201 -5.70 10.03 11.27
N GLY A 202 -4.76 9.17 10.93
CA GLY A 202 -4.93 8.09 9.99
C GLY A 202 -5.00 8.55 8.54
N GLN A 203 -5.64 7.74 7.69
CA GLN A 203 -5.62 7.88 6.24
C GLN A 203 -6.09 9.27 5.75
N ILE A 204 -7.05 9.88 6.44
CA ILE A 204 -7.53 11.22 6.08
C ILE A 204 -6.44 12.30 6.14
N THR A 205 -5.34 12.05 6.85
CA THR A 205 -4.19 12.96 6.94
C THR A 205 -3.11 12.70 5.89
N GLY A 206 -3.32 11.76 4.98
CA GLY A 206 -2.29 11.30 4.04
C GLY A 206 -1.33 10.26 4.64
N VAL A 207 -1.70 9.68 5.77
CA VAL A 207 -0.97 8.54 6.36
C VAL A 207 -1.51 7.24 5.78
N GLU A 208 -0.63 6.43 5.18
CA GLU A 208 -0.95 5.12 4.63
C GLU A 208 -0.46 4.01 5.56
N GLY A 209 -1.31 2.97 5.68
CA GLY A 209 -1.04 1.78 6.48
C GLY A 209 -1.87 1.68 7.75
N TYR A 210 -2.23 0.45 8.13
CA TYR A 210 -3.04 0.21 9.34
C TYR A 210 -2.28 0.53 10.62
N THR A 211 -1.01 0.12 10.69
CA THR A 211 -0.14 0.38 11.86
C THR A 211 0.06 1.87 12.04
N GLU A 212 0.32 2.60 10.96
CA GLU A 212 0.51 4.04 10.94
C GLU A 212 -0.77 4.78 11.35
N SER A 213 -1.91 4.34 10.86
CA SER A 213 -3.21 4.92 11.21
C SER A 213 -3.55 4.70 12.68
N ILE A 214 -3.26 3.51 13.24
CA ILE A 214 -3.40 3.22 14.67
C ILE A 214 -2.46 4.10 15.49
N ALA A 215 -1.19 4.22 15.09
CA ALA A 215 -0.18 4.99 15.80
C ALA A 215 -0.50 6.49 15.82
N THR A 216 -0.92 7.07 14.69
CA THR A 216 -1.35 8.48 14.64
C THR A 216 -2.64 8.70 15.41
N GLY A 217 -3.58 7.75 15.40
CA GLY A 217 -4.79 7.79 16.23
C GLY A 217 -4.47 7.80 17.73
N LEU A 218 -3.53 6.95 18.17
CA LEU A 218 -3.04 6.94 19.54
C LEU A 218 -2.40 8.26 19.92
N LEU A 219 -1.51 8.81 19.09
CA LEU A 219 -0.86 10.08 19.33
C LEU A 219 -1.87 11.23 19.44
N ALA A 220 -2.85 11.29 18.54
CA ALA A 220 -3.92 12.28 18.59
C ALA A 220 -4.73 12.16 19.89
N GLY A 221 -5.10 10.94 20.31
CA GLY A 221 -5.82 10.69 21.56
C GLY A 221 -5.03 11.13 22.79
N LEU A 222 -3.72 10.81 22.83
CA LEU A 222 -2.83 11.28 23.92
C LEU A 222 -2.73 12.80 23.94
N ASN A 223 -2.61 13.45 22.79
CA ASN A 223 -2.54 14.90 22.70
C ASN A 223 -3.85 15.59 23.10
N ILE A 224 -5.01 15.00 22.76
CA ILE A 224 -6.30 15.49 23.26
C ILE A 224 -6.37 15.41 24.79
N ALA A 225 -5.97 14.29 25.39
CA ALA A 225 -5.96 14.14 26.85
C ALA A 225 -5.03 15.18 27.51
N ARG A 226 -3.81 15.35 26.99
CA ARG A 226 -2.86 16.34 27.50
C ARG A 226 -3.39 17.77 27.39
N GLN A 227 -4.03 18.10 26.26
CA GLN A 227 -4.64 19.41 26.06
C GLN A 227 -5.75 19.70 27.08
N LEU A 228 -6.60 18.69 27.38
CA LEU A 228 -7.64 18.82 28.42
C LEU A 228 -7.06 19.00 29.81
N GLU A 229 -5.87 18.48 30.08
CA GLU A 229 -5.12 18.64 31.32
C GLU A 229 -4.27 19.92 31.35
N GLY A 230 -4.29 20.73 30.30
CA GLY A 230 -3.47 21.93 30.18
C GLY A 230 -1.96 21.67 30.04
N LYS A 231 -1.59 20.47 29.58
CA LYS A 231 -0.20 20.06 29.32
C LYS A 231 0.21 20.36 27.89
N GLU A 232 1.52 20.49 27.65
CA GLU A 232 2.06 20.61 26.29
C GLU A 232 1.78 19.36 25.47
N LEU A 233 1.53 19.54 24.17
CA LEU A 233 1.28 18.45 23.25
C LEU A 233 2.58 17.70 22.95
N ILE A 234 2.47 16.39 22.71
CA ILE A 234 3.56 15.54 22.31
C ILE A 234 3.87 15.78 20.84
N GLU A 235 5.05 16.29 20.57
CA GLU A 235 5.65 16.33 19.23
C GLU A 235 6.82 15.35 19.19
N LEU A 236 6.62 14.21 18.52
CA LEU A 236 7.61 13.14 18.51
C LEU A 236 8.85 13.52 17.70
N PRO A 237 10.07 13.17 18.18
CA PRO A 237 11.32 13.43 17.46
C PRO A 237 11.37 12.83 16.05
N GLN A 238 11.94 13.58 15.10
CA GLN A 238 12.08 13.17 13.67
C GLN A 238 13.00 11.96 13.46
N GLU A 239 13.76 11.58 14.46
CA GLU A 239 14.55 10.35 14.50
C GLU A 239 13.69 9.11 14.73
N THR A 240 12.45 9.28 15.18
CA THR A 240 11.48 8.19 15.35
C THR A 240 10.63 8.03 14.07
N MET A 241 10.21 6.80 13.79
CA MET A 241 9.42 6.52 12.58
C MET A 241 8.10 7.31 12.56
N LEU A 242 7.38 7.33 13.67
CA LEU A 242 6.11 8.06 13.79
C LEU A 242 6.32 9.58 13.78
N GLY A 243 7.35 10.08 14.48
CA GLY A 243 7.68 11.51 14.46
C GLY A 243 8.07 12.01 13.07
N ALA A 244 8.88 11.24 12.35
CA ALA A 244 9.22 11.54 10.96
C ALA A 244 7.98 11.55 10.03
N LEU A 245 7.05 10.61 10.21
CA LEU A 245 5.82 10.57 9.43
C LEU A 245 4.91 11.76 9.76
N CYS A 246 4.73 12.11 11.03
CA CYS A 246 3.97 13.29 11.47
C CYS A 246 4.57 14.58 10.92
N ASN A 247 5.90 14.69 10.93
CA ASN A 247 6.61 15.83 10.35
C ASN A 247 6.42 15.89 8.83
N TYR A 248 6.50 14.74 8.11
CA TYR A 248 6.26 14.68 6.68
C TYR A 248 4.87 15.23 6.32
N ILE A 249 3.80 14.74 6.97
CA ILE A 249 2.44 15.16 6.65
C ILE A 249 2.12 16.59 7.06
N SER A 250 2.90 17.21 7.96
CA SER A 250 2.66 18.58 8.43
C SER A 250 3.56 19.65 7.80
N SER A 251 4.68 19.25 7.17
CA SER A 251 5.70 20.21 6.67
C SER A 251 6.16 19.98 5.24
N SER A 252 5.61 18.98 4.53
CA SER A 252 5.97 18.71 3.13
C SER A 252 5.58 19.85 2.20
N GLU A 253 6.35 20.07 1.14
CA GLU A 253 5.99 21.02 0.09
C GLU A 253 4.71 20.59 -0.61
N LEU A 254 3.76 21.52 -0.78
CA LEU A 254 2.42 21.24 -1.30
C LEU A 254 2.38 20.58 -2.67
N LYS A 255 3.31 20.96 -3.55
CA LYS A 255 3.38 20.42 -4.92
C LYS A 255 3.69 18.93 -4.96
N HIS A 256 4.30 18.40 -3.92
CA HIS A 256 4.79 17.02 -3.84
C HIS A 256 4.13 16.22 -2.72
N PHE A 257 3.17 16.82 -1.98
CA PHE A 257 2.49 16.10 -0.92
C PHE A 257 1.63 14.96 -1.49
N GLN A 258 1.94 13.76 -1.06
CA GLN A 258 1.21 12.53 -1.37
C GLN A 258 1.11 11.66 -0.12
N PRO A 259 0.11 10.76 -0.05
CA PRO A 259 0.05 9.80 1.02
C PRO A 259 1.36 9.03 1.20
N MET A 260 1.72 8.78 2.45
CA MET A 260 3.00 8.18 2.82
C MET A 260 2.80 7.12 3.90
N ASN A 261 3.46 5.99 3.74
CA ASN A 261 3.60 4.97 4.79
C ASN A 261 4.93 5.13 5.55
N SER A 262 5.06 4.43 6.65
CA SER A 262 6.32 4.35 7.40
C SER A 262 7.44 3.80 6.54
N ASN A 263 8.49 4.58 6.37
CA ASN A 263 9.70 4.12 5.70
C ASN A 263 10.93 4.92 6.16
N TRP A 264 12.10 4.32 5.98
CA TRP A 264 13.36 4.95 6.42
C TRP A 264 13.77 6.19 5.62
N ALA A 265 13.10 6.49 4.51
CA ALA A 265 13.42 7.68 3.70
C ALA A 265 12.90 8.97 4.34
N VAL A 266 11.84 8.90 5.15
CA VAL A 266 11.30 10.07 5.86
C VAL A 266 11.99 10.33 7.20
N VAL A 267 12.69 9.33 7.76
CA VAL A 267 13.41 9.46 9.03
C VAL A 267 14.73 10.23 8.81
N SER A 268 15.07 11.10 9.74
CA SER A 268 16.33 11.84 9.73
C SER A 268 17.52 10.94 9.41
N PRO A 269 18.39 11.30 8.46
CA PRO A 269 19.48 10.45 8.03
C PRO A 269 20.47 10.14 9.16
N ILE A 270 21.22 9.05 9.00
CA ILE A 270 22.36 8.70 9.84
C ILE A 270 23.64 8.80 9.04
N GLU A 271 24.66 9.39 9.64
CA GLU A 271 25.98 9.45 9.01
C GLU A 271 26.68 8.10 9.11
N LEU A 272 27.11 7.55 8.00
CA LEU A 272 27.86 6.32 7.91
C LEU A 272 29.17 6.54 7.15
N PRO A 273 30.24 5.84 7.54
CA PRO A 273 31.49 5.78 6.76
C PRO A 273 31.22 5.39 5.31
N LYS A 274 31.98 5.93 4.36
CA LYS A 274 31.78 5.67 2.91
C LYS A 274 31.67 4.19 2.55
N LYS A 275 32.44 3.32 3.22
CA LYS A 275 32.44 1.86 3.00
C LYS A 275 31.12 1.18 3.42
N GLU A 276 30.40 1.75 4.39
CA GLU A 276 29.20 1.16 5.00
C GLU A 276 27.90 1.72 4.42
N ARG A 277 27.96 2.84 3.69
CA ARG A 277 26.75 3.52 3.12
C ARG A 277 25.90 2.61 2.24
N LYS A 278 26.50 1.61 1.57
CA LYS A 278 25.81 0.64 0.73
C LYS A 278 25.20 -0.53 1.52
N ASN A 279 25.57 -0.71 2.79
CA ASN A 279 25.03 -1.78 3.63
C ASN A 279 23.65 -1.38 4.18
N LYS A 280 22.59 -1.69 3.41
CA LYS A 280 21.22 -1.36 3.76
C LYS A 280 20.79 -1.99 5.09
N LYS A 281 21.23 -3.22 5.39
CA LYS A 281 20.87 -3.92 6.64
C LYS A 281 21.44 -3.18 7.84
N LEU A 282 22.75 -2.89 7.85
CA LEU A 282 23.41 -2.15 8.91
C LEU A 282 22.77 -0.76 9.11
N LYS A 283 22.50 -0.04 8.00
CA LYS A 283 21.84 1.26 8.06
C LYS A 283 20.48 1.18 8.78
N ASN A 284 19.65 0.20 8.41
CA ASN A 284 18.32 0.05 9.01
C ASN A 284 18.40 -0.35 10.50
N GLU A 285 19.34 -1.21 10.87
CA GLU A 285 19.60 -1.60 12.27
C GLU A 285 19.98 -0.38 13.12
N LEU A 286 20.90 0.45 12.63
CA LEU A 286 21.35 1.65 13.33
C LEU A 286 20.24 2.71 13.43
N LEU A 287 19.45 2.91 12.38
CA LEU A 287 18.29 3.80 12.41
C LEU A 287 17.25 3.33 13.43
N SER A 288 16.97 2.03 13.46
CA SER A 288 16.02 1.43 14.42
C SER A 288 16.51 1.60 15.86
N LYS A 289 17.79 1.33 16.13
CA LYS A 289 18.40 1.50 17.46
C LYS A 289 18.31 2.96 17.93
N ARG A 290 18.75 3.90 17.08
CA ARG A 290 18.64 5.34 17.37
C ARG A 290 17.20 5.76 17.67
N SER A 291 16.25 5.31 16.84
CA SER A 291 14.83 5.64 17.00
C SER A 291 14.29 5.23 18.38
N ILE A 292 14.63 4.02 18.83
CA ILE A 292 14.21 3.51 20.16
C ILE A 292 14.90 4.29 21.28
N GLU A 293 16.18 4.58 21.18
CA GLU A 293 16.94 5.32 22.20
C GLU A 293 16.41 6.75 22.34
N VAL A 294 16.20 7.45 21.21
CA VAL A 294 15.65 8.82 21.21
C VAL A 294 14.23 8.83 21.78
N LEU A 295 13.37 7.89 21.37
CA LEU A 295 12.00 7.81 21.88
C LEU A 295 11.97 7.59 23.40
N ARG A 296 12.81 6.68 23.92
CA ARG A 296 12.92 6.43 25.37
C ARG A 296 13.36 7.67 26.11
N GLY A 297 14.40 8.36 25.62
CA GLY A 297 14.86 9.62 26.22
C GLY A 297 13.78 10.68 26.24
N TYR A 298 13.07 10.84 25.13
CA TYR A 298 11.97 11.80 25.00
C TYR A 298 10.82 11.49 25.96
N LEU A 299 10.38 10.23 26.06
CA LEU A 299 9.30 9.82 26.98
C LEU A 299 9.65 10.02 28.47
N CYS A 300 10.93 10.03 28.83
CA CYS A 300 11.35 10.36 30.20
C CYS A 300 11.32 11.88 30.49
N SER A 301 11.22 12.72 29.45
CA SER A 301 11.26 14.17 29.57
C SER A 301 9.88 14.86 29.59
N ILE A 302 8.83 14.12 29.25
CA ILE A 302 7.43 14.61 29.17
C ILE A 302 6.59 13.97 30.28
#